data_3b88e723a89aed849d7f53fcd1e074a8
#
_entry.id   3b88e723a89aed849d7f53fcd1e074a8
#
_cell.length_a   1.000
_cell.length_b   1.000
_cell.length_c   1.000
_cell.angle_alpha   90.00
_cell.angle_beta   90.00
_cell.angle_gamma   90.00
#
_symmetry.space_group_name_H-M   'P 1'
#
loop_
_entity.id
_entity.type
_entity.pdbx_description
1 polymer ?
#
loop_
_entity_poly.entity_id
_entity_poly.type
_entity_poly.pdbx_seq_one_letter_code
_entity_poly.pdbx_strand_id
1 'polypeptide(L)'
;ILQKDTPYIMEDCRMGFILHGKAKITVNLIEYEYGVGTFAFISAGSILQINEVSDDFDLCGIMVGDERLKAAMWKSMPAWCNGKSTFFAIHPQAEDAAKIRYLFGTAWKMINKGHFPDEALNGLIYSIIHYYNYLKNIETDTEQPETSRGKELFNTFISLINSNAKHERKLAFYASKMCVTPRYLSSVIKQV
;
A
#
# COMPACT_ATOMS: atom_id res chain seq x y z
N ILE A 1 3.14 -4.36 17.63
CA ILE A 1 4.37 -4.70 16.87
C ILE A 1 4.05 -5.92 16.06
N LEU A 2 4.23 -5.86 14.72
CA LEU A 2 4.03 -7.00 13.84
C LEU A 2 5.11 -8.06 14.11
N GLN A 3 4.70 -9.32 14.26
CA GLN A 3 5.64 -10.42 14.49
C GLN A 3 6.15 -10.96 13.15
N LYS A 4 7.42 -11.37 13.11
CA LYS A 4 8.02 -12.02 11.94
C LYS A 4 7.22 -13.28 11.57
N ASP A 5 7.13 -13.55 10.28
CA ASP A 5 6.48 -14.73 9.66
C ASP A 5 4.98 -14.91 10.02
N THR A 6 4.36 -13.87 10.56
CA THR A 6 2.92 -13.89 10.86
C THR A 6 2.18 -12.95 9.91
N PRO A 7 1.18 -13.44 9.15
CA PRO A 7 0.38 -12.60 8.29
C PRO A 7 -0.63 -11.77 9.09
N TYR A 8 -0.74 -10.49 8.76
CA TYR A 8 -1.68 -9.53 9.35
C TYR A 8 -2.57 -8.93 8.29
N ILE A 9 -3.86 -8.86 8.55
CA ILE A 9 -4.79 -8.06 7.75
C ILE A 9 -4.67 -6.62 8.22
N MET A 10 -4.31 -5.73 7.31
CA MET A 10 -4.23 -4.30 7.59
C MET A 10 -5.63 -3.73 7.82
N GLU A 11 -5.85 -3.12 8.96
CA GLU A 11 -7.09 -2.43 9.29
C GLU A 11 -7.08 -0.98 8.81
N ASP A 12 -5.88 -0.42 8.68
CA ASP A 12 -5.61 0.96 8.32
C ASP A 12 -4.84 1.07 7.02
N CYS A 13 -4.93 2.24 6.39
CA CYS A 13 -4.02 2.67 5.35
C CYS A 13 -2.67 3.04 5.98
N ARG A 14 -1.57 2.55 5.42
CA ARG A 14 -0.22 2.86 5.89
C ARG A 14 0.66 3.34 4.76
N MET A 15 1.44 4.35 5.06
CA MET A 15 2.49 4.89 4.20
C MET A 15 3.80 4.88 4.97
N GLY A 16 4.86 4.36 4.35
CA GLY A 16 6.16 4.25 5.00
C GLY A 16 7.31 4.57 4.06
N PHE A 17 8.36 5.14 4.61
CA PHE A 17 9.60 5.45 3.92
C PHE A 17 10.77 4.80 4.64
N ILE A 18 11.53 3.94 3.95
CA ILE A 18 12.67 3.23 4.55
C ILE A 18 13.86 4.18 4.65
N LEU A 19 14.29 4.43 5.89
CA LEU A 19 15.41 5.31 6.23
C LEU A 19 16.75 4.59 6.23
N HIS A 20 16.76 3.36 6.76
CA HIS A 20 17.95 2.50 6.89
C HIS A 20 17.58 1.05 6.65
N GLY A 21 18.57 0.26 6.25
CA GLY A 21 18.45 -1.17 6.10
C GLY A 21 17.54 -1.61 4.95
N LYS A 22 17.06 -2.85 5.06
CA LYS A 22 16.18 -3.49 4.09
C LYS A 22 15.16 -4.39 4.77
N ALA A 23 14.04 -4.60 4.08
CA ALA A 23 12.98 -5.49 4.51
C ALA A 23 12.56 -6.43 3.37
N LYS A 24 12.34 -7.69 3.72
CA LYS A 24 11.70 -8.69 2.89
C LYS A 24 10.30 -8.93 3.45
N ILE A 25 9.29 -8.66 2.65
CA ILE A 25 7.89 -8.71 3.05
C ILE A 25 7.07 -9.49 2.04
N THR A 26 5.98 -10.10 2.50
CA THR A 26 4.96 -10.64 1.61
C THR A 26 3.71 -9.77 1.75
N VAL A 27 3.24 -9.22 0.64
CA VAL A 27 1.99 -8.48 0.58
C VAL A 27 1.05 -9.12 -0.40
N ASN A 28 -0.15 -9.47 0.06
CA ASN A 28 -1.17 -10.12 -0.76
C ASN A 28 -0.62 -11.36 -1.50
N LEU A 29 0.16 -12.18 -0.81
CA LEU A 29 0.81 -13.41 -1.30
C LEU A 29 1.99 -13.20 -2.27
N ILE A 30 2.38 -11.97 -2.56
CA ILE A 30 3.56 -11.66 -3.39
C ILE A 30 4.70 -11.22 -2.48
N GLU A 31 5.87 -11.80 -2.68
CA GLU A 31 7.09 -11.43 -1.95
C GLU A 31 7.78 -10.25 -2.61
N TYR A 32 8.25 -9.31 -1.78
CA TYR A 32 8.99 -8.12 -2.18
C TYR A 32 10.21 -7.93 -1.28
N GLU A 33 11.28 -7.38 -1.86
CA GLU A 33 12.45 -6.90 -1.11
C GLU A 33 12.64 -5.42 -1.40
N TYR A 34 12.70 -4.61 -0.33
CA TYR A 34 12.84 -3.18 -0.40
C TYR A 34 13.94 -2.68 0.53
N GLY A 35 14.65 -1.65 0.10
CA GLY A 35 15.73 -1.00 0.84
C GLY A 35 15.52 0.49 1.03
N VAL A 36 16.59 1.15 1.47
CA VAL A 36 16.62 2.60 1.72
C VAL A 36 16.10 3.38 0.52
N GLY A 37 15.30 4.40 0.81
CA GLY A 37 14.71 5.27 -0.21
C GLY A 37 13.38 4.78 -0.76
N THR A 38 12.94 3.57 -0.42
CA THR A 38 11.62 3.07 -0.82
C THR A 38 10.51 3.78 -0.05
N PHE A 39 9.54 4.30 -0.78
CA PHE A 39 8.29 4.81 -0.23
C PHE A 39 7.15 3.86 -0.60
N ALA A 40 6.56 3.21 0.39
CA ALA A 40 5.53 2.20 0.21
C ALA A 40 4.16 2.67 0.73
N PHE A 41 3.11 2.25 0.04
CA PHE A 41 1.71 2.39 0.44
C PHE A 41 1.06 1.02 0.54
N ILE A 42 0.32 0.80 1.62
CA ILE A 42 -0.52 -0.38 1.82
C ILE A 42 -1.90 0.04 2.32
N SER A 43 -2.96 -0.37 1.63
CA SER A 43 -4.34 -0.05 2.02
C SER A 43 -4.89 -1.02 3.06
N ALA A 44 -5.96 -0.60 3.74
CA ALA A 44 -6.78 -1.49 4.54
C ALA A 44 -7.26 -2.71 3.72
N GLY A 45 -7.36 -3.86 4.38
CA GLY A 45 -7.71 -5.14 3.75
C GLY A 45 -6.55 -5.86 3.05
N SER A 46 -5.36 -5.26 2.94
CA SER A 46 -4.16 -5.97 2.49
C SER A 46 -3.66 -6.94 3.54
N ILE A 47 -3.06 -8.04 3.10
CA ILE A 47 -2.39 -9.00 3.98
C ILE A 47 -0.89 -8.69 3.93
N LEU A 48 -0.31 -8.34 5.05
CA LEU A 48 1.13 -8.08 5.20
C LEU A 48 1.77 -9.13 6.09
N GLN A 49 2.89 -9.69 5.66
CA GLN A 49 3.76 -10.53 6.48
C GLN A 49 5.18 -9.98 6.37
N ILE A 50 5.86 -9.85 7.51
CA ILE A 50 7.28 -9.49 7.55
C ILE A 50 8.07 -10.79 7.56
N ASN A 51 8.85 -11.04 6.51
CA ASN A 51 9.66 -12.25 6.39
C ASN A 51 11.05 -12.04 6.99
N GLU A 52 11.68 -10.89 6.70
CA GLU A 52 13.00 -10.55 7.19
C GLU A 52 13.19 -9.04 7.22
N VAL A 53 13.95 -8.55 8.18
CA VAL A 53 14.46 -7.17 8.23
C VAL A 53 15.91 -7.20 8.65
N SER A 54 16.73 -6.29 8.11
CA SER A 54 18.12 -6.13 8.54
C SER A 54 18.19 -5.52 9.94
N ASP A 55 19.30 -5.74 10.64
CA ASP A 55 19.49 -5.27 12.02
C ASP A 55 19.42 -3.74 12.15
N ASP A 56 19.80 -3.02 11.09
CA ASP A 56 19.77 -1.57 11.01
C ASP A 56 18.46 -1.02 10.41
N PHE A 57 17.42 -1.86 10.24
CA PHE A 57 16.17 -1.44 9.61
C PHE A 57 15.47 -0.33 10.41
N ASP A 58 15.24 0.79 9.73
CA ASP A 58 14.49 1.92 10.26
C ASP A 58 13.50 2.46 9.22
N LEU A 59 12.31 2.77 9.68
CA LEU A 59 11.17 3.18 8.86
C LEU A 59 10.47 4.37 9.51
N CYS A 60 10.29 5.45 8.77
CA CYS A 60 9.31 6.47 9.16
C CYS A 60 8.01 6.27 8.38
N GLY A 61 6.87 6.51 9.04
CA GLY A 61 5.58 6.32 8.39
C GLY A 61 4.41 6.88 9.16
N ILE A 62 3.26 6.84 8.52
CA ILE A 62 1.98 7.22 9.10
C ILE A 62 0.94 6.12 8.87
N MET A 63 0.08 5.95 9.87
CA MET A 63 -1.13 5.14 9.78
C MET A 63 -2.34 6.08 9.74
N VAL A 64 -3.24 5.83 8.81
CA VAL A 64 -4.43 6.68 8.63
C VAL A 64 -5.65 5.77 8.61
N GLY A 65 -6.48 5.87 9.65
CA GLY A 65 -7.75 5.14 9.71
C GLY A 65 -8.75 5.63 8.67
N ASP A 66 -9.69 4.80 8.28
CA ASP A 66 -10.66 5.04 7.20
C ASP A 66 -11.43 6.34 7.35
N GLU A 67 -11.89 6.68 8.56
CA GLU A 67 -12.64 7.93 8.80
C GLU A 67 -11.77 9.15 8.56
N ARG A 68 -10.53 9.12 9.04
CA ARG A 68 -9.56 10.21 8.84
C ARG A 68 -9.17 10.33 7.37
N LEU A 69 -8.98 9.20 6.68
CA LEU A 69 -8.68 9.20 5.26
C LEU A 69 -9.81 9.84 4.44
N LYS A 70 -11.06 9.47 4.71
CA LYS A 70 -12.25 10.07 4.06
C LYS A 70 -12.35 11.57 4.37
N ALA A 71 -12.14 11.97 5.61
CA ALA A 71 -12.13 13.37 6.01
C ALA A 71 -11.03 14.17 5.31
N ALA A 72 -9.82 13.61 5.20
CA ALA A 72 -8.70 14.24 4.50
C ALA A 72 -8.92 14.30 2.98
N MET A 73 -9.55 13.29 2.39
CA MET A 73 -9.76 13.15 0.94
C MET A 73 -11.12 13.69 0.44
N TRP A 74 -11.79 14.54 1.21
CA TRP A 74 -13.14 15.03 0.91
C TRP A 74 -13.27 15.71 -0.47
N LYS A 75 -12.20 16.32 -0.97
CA LYS A 75 -12.21 17.07 -2.23
C LYS A 75 -11.91 16.18 -3.44
N SER A 76 -10.94 15.30 -3.33
CA SER A 76 -10.60 14.32 -4.36
C SER A 76 -9.78 13.19 -3.74
N MET A 77 -10.04 11.96 -4.19
CA MET A 77 -9.32 10.78 -3.73
C MET A 77 -8.74 10.05 -4.94
N PRO A 78 -7.42 9.80 -4.97
CA PRO A 78 -6.83 8.98 -6.02
C PRO A 78 -7.49 7.60 -6.09
N ALA A 79 -7.69 7.05 -7.28
CA ALA A 79 -8.40 5.78 -7.48
C ALA A 79 -7.79 4.63 -6.67
N TRP A 80 -6.46 4.59 -6.52
CA TRP A 80 -5.76 3.58 -5.74
C TRP A 80 -6.04 3.67 -4.23
N CYS A 81 -6.40 4.83 -3.69
CA CYS A 81 -6.81 4.97 -2.28
C CYS A 81 -8.16 4.34 -1.97
N ASN A 82 -9.06 4.25 -2.96
CA ASN A 82 -10.36 3.62 -2.82
C ASN A 82 -10.30 2.09 -2.94
N GLY A 83 -9.18 1.55 -3.41
CA GLY A 83 -8.97 0.12 -3.59
C GLY A 83 -8.77 -0.59 -2.25
N LYS A 84 -9.52 -1.68 -2.02
CA LYS A 84 -9.18 -2.63 -0.97
C LYS A 84 -8.02 -3.48 -1.45
N SER A 85 -7.09 -3.79 -0.52
CA SER A 85 -5.92 -4.62 -0.80
C SER A 85 -4.96 -4.04 -1.85
N THR A 86 -4.85 -2.71 -1.91
CA THR A 86 -3.87 -2.03 -2.76
C THR A 86 -2.53 -1.96 -2.07
N PHE A 87 -1.50 -2.37 -2.77
CA PHE A 87 -0.10 -2.20 -2.38
C PHE A 87 0.72 -1.73 -3.56
N PHE A 88 1.60 -0.80 -3.32
CA PHE A 88 2.66 -0.42 -4.25
C PHE A 88 3.80 0.31 -3.53
N ALA A 89 4.97 0.30 -4.13
CA ALA A 89 6.14 1.01 -3.67
C ALA A 89 6.77 1.77 -4.83
N ILE A 90 7.40 2.89 -4.53
CA ILE A 90 8.14 3.73 -5.47
C ILE A 90 9.50 4.08 -4.89
N HIS A 91 10.43 4.43 -5.77
CA HIS A 91 11.80 4.89 -5.42
C HIS A 91 11.99 6.34 -5.89
N PRO A 92 11.47 7.33 -5.12
CA PRO A 92 11.55 8.72 -5.51
C PRO A 92 13.01 9.19 -5.58
N GLN A 93 13.29 10.14 -6.46
CA GLN A 93 14.58 10.81 -6.52
C GLN A 93 14.92 11.50 -5.18
N ALA A 94 16.19 11.70 -4.89
CA ALA A 94 16.67 12.19 -3.59
C ALA A 94 15.97 13.49 -3.12
N GLU A 95 15.69 14.42 -4.05
CA GLU A 95 14.97 15.66 -3.74
C GLU A 95 13.53 15.38 -3.29
N ASP A 96 12.82 14.50 -3.95
CA ASP A 96 11.43 14.15 -3.63
C ASP A 96 11.35 13.30 -2.36
N ALA A 97 12.33 12.41 -2.17
CA ALA A 97 12.49 11.67 -0.91
C ALA A 97 12.67 12.62 0.29
N ALA A 98 13.44 13.70 0.14
CA ALA A 98 13.62 14.71 1.17
C ALA A 98 12.31 15.46 1.49
N LYS A 99 11.49 15.77 0.47
CA LYS A 99 10.17 16.39 0.65
C LYS A 99 9.20 15.47 1.40
N ILE A 100 9.17 14.19 1.04
CA ILE A 100 8.34 13.17 1.74
C ILE A 100 8.73 13.08 3.23
N ARG A 101 10.03 12.98 3.51
CA ARG A 101 10.53 12.93 4.89
C ARG A 101 10.16 14.18 5.69
N TYR A 102 10.24 15.35 5.07
CA TYR A 102 9.82 16.60 5.70
C TYR A 102 8.33 16.60 6.04
N LEU A 103 7.47 16.17 5.11
CA LEU A 103 6.03 16.06 5.32
C LEU A 103 5.69 15.09 6.45
N PHE A 104 6.31 13.91 6.49
CA PHE A 104 6.14 12.93 7.56
C PHE A 104 6.62 13.47 8.91
N GLY A 105 7.80 14.11 8.94
CA GLY A 105 8.33 14.74 10.14
C GLY A 105 7.42 15.87 10.66
N THR A 106 6.79 16.60 9.76
CA THR A 106 5.81 17.62 10.11
C THR A 106 4.57 17.00 10.73
N ALA A 107 3.99 15.96 10.10
CA ALA A 107 2.84 15.21 10.65
C ALA A 107 3.15 14.66 12.04
N TRP A 108 4.32 14.05 12.22
CA TRP A 108 4.78 13.52 13.50
C TRP A 108 4.84 14.59 14.59
N LYS A 109 5.48 15.73 14.29
CA LYS A 109 5.58 16.86 15.25
C LYS A 109 4.21 17.43 15.62
N MET A 110 3.31 17.46 14.67
CA MET A 110 1.94 17.92 14.87
C MET A 110 1.20 17.00 15.84
N ILE A 111 1.18 15.71 15.57
CA ILE A 111 0.45 14.72 16.39
C ILE A 111 1.00 14.66 17.81
N ASN A 112 2.31 14.75 18.00
CA ASN A 112 2.94 14.63 19.32
C ASN A 112 2.87 15.91 20.18
N LYS A 113 2.53 17.07 19.63
CA LYS A 113 2.41 18.32 20.39
C LYS A 113 1.04 18.55 21.06
N GLY A 114 0.11 17.62 20.93
CA GLY A 114 -1.06 17.50 21.79
C GLY A 114 -2.28 18.35 21.47
N HIS A 115 -2.16 19.45 20.71
CA HIS A 115 -3.31 20.24 20.26
C HIS A 115 -3.10 20.69 18.83
N PHE A 116 -3.77 20.00 17.93
CA PHE A 116 -3.65 20.28 16.51
C PHE A 116 -5.04 20.36 15.84
N PRO A 117 -5.31 21.41 15.05
CA PRO A 117 -6.56 21.50 14.31
C PRO A 117 -6.67 20.32 13.33
N ASP A 118 -7.78 19.60 13.40
CA ASP A 118 -8.06 18.45 12.53
C ASP A 118 -7.97 18.79 11.04
N GLU A 119 -8.40 19.99 10.67
CA GLU A 119 -8.35 20.51 9.31
C GLU A 119 -6.91 20.62 8.78
N ALA A 120 -5.98 21.05 9.63
CA ALA A 120 -4.59 21.18 9.24
C ALA A 120 -3.91 19.80 9.08
N LEU A 121 -4.22 18.84 9.97
CA LEU A 121 -3.75 17.47 9.81
C LEU A 121 -4.35 16.82 8.55
N ASN A 122 -5.64 17.00 8.29
CA ASN A 122 -6.30 16.54 7.08
C ASN A 122 -5.66 17.14 5.83
N GLY A 123 -5.36 18.45 5.84
CA GLY A 123 -4.65 19.11 4.75
C GLY A 123 -3.26 18.54 4.49
N LEU A 124 -2.54 18.17 5.55
CA LEU A 124 -1.22 17.53 5.43
C LEU A 124 -1.32 16.11 4.86
N ILE A 125 -2.26 15.29 5.34
CA ILE A 125 -2.53 13.95 4.79
C ILE A 125 -2.92 14.06 3.32
N TYR A 126 -3.80 14.99 2.95
CA TYR A 126 -4.16 15.29 1.58
C TYR A 126 -2.93 15.59 0.71
N SER A 127 -2.05 16.46 1.19
CA SER A 127 -0.82 16.84 0.49
C SER A 127 0.12 15.65 0.29
N ILE A 128 0.32 14.82 1.32
CA ILE A 128 1.16 13.62 1.25
C ILE A 128 0.61 12.65 0.19
N ILE A 129 -0.68 12.35 0.22
CA ILE A 129 -1.32 11.39 -0.69
C ILE A 129 -1.28 11.89 -2.14
N HIS A 130 -1.56 13.18 -2.37
CA HIS A 130 -1.53 13.73 -3.72
C HIS A 130 -0.11 13.88 -4.26
N TYR A 131 0.87 14.21 -3.41
CA TYR A 131 2.26 14.21 -3.80
C TYR A 131 2.74 12.80 -4.17
N TYR A 132 2.35 11.81 -3.40
CA TYR A 132 2.60 10.42 -3.69
C TYR A 132 1.98 9.96 -5.02
N ASN A 133 0.73 10.34 -5.26
CA ASN A 133 0.06 10.08 -6.54
C ASN A 133 0.80 10.70 -7.74
N TYR A 134 1.32 11.90 -7.58
CA TYR A 134 2.14 12.57 -8.59
C TYR A 134 3.41 11.76 -8.88
N LEU A 135 4.18 11.40 -7.85
CA LEU A 135 5.41 10.63 -8.01
C LEU A 135 5.17 9.25 -8.62
N LYS A 136 4.13 8.55 -8.19
CA LYS A 136 3.74 7.27 -8.77
C LYS A 136 3.45 7.38 -10.27
N ASN A 137 2.77 8.42 -10.70
CA ASN A 137 2.46 8.61 -12.13
C ASN A 137 3.72 8.88 -12.94
N ILE A 138 4.68 9.65 -12.42
CA ILE A 138 5.97 9.87 -13.10
C ILE A 138 6.73 8.56 -13.24
N GLU A 139 6.80 7.74 -12.20
CA GLU A 139 7.54 6.47 -12.22
C GLU A 139 6.89 5.49 -13.21
N THR A 140 5.56 5.42 -13.24
CA THR A 140 4.85 4.57 -14.22
C THR A 140 4.96 5.05 -15.66
N ASP A 141 5.17 6.34 -15.90
CA ASP A 141 5.41 6.88 -17.24
C ASP A 141 6.84 6.59 -17.75
N THR A 142 7.79 6.36 -16.82
CA THR A 142 9.19 6.02 -17.14
C THR A 142 9.44 4.53 -17.26
N GLU A 143 8.71 3.70 -16.52
CA GLU A 143 8.68 2.26 -16.68
C GLU A 143 7.56 1.90 -17.65
N GLN A 144 7.88 1.34 -18.83
CA GLN A 144 6.87 0.81 -19.74
C GLN A 144 5.95 -0.17 -18.97
N PRO A 145 4.63 -0.08 -19.12
CA PRO A 145 3.68 -0.83 -18.31
C PRO A 145 3.68 -2.32 -18.72
N GLU A 146 4.63 -3.08 -18.25
CA GLU A 146 4.41 -4.51 -18.06
C GLU A 146 3.69 -4.78 -16.73
N THR A 147 2.64 -4.05 -16.44
CA THR A 147 1.58 -4.62 -15.59
C THR A 147 0.89 -5.67 -16.43
N SER A 148 1.49 -6.87 -16.45
CA SER A 148 0.88 -7.95 -17.19
C SER A 148 -0.57 -8.05 -16.72
N ARG A 149 -1.51 -8.18 -17.65
CA ARG A 149 -2.94 -8.47 -17.40
C ARG A 149 -3.11 -9.52 -16.28
N GLY A 150 -2.10 -10.36 -16.08
CA GLY A 150 -2.00 -11.32 -15.00
C GLY A 150 -1.90 -10.69 -13.62
N LYS A 151 -1.07 -9.65 -13.44
CA LYS A 151 -0.95 -8.95 -12.14
C LYS A 151 -2.24 -8.20 -11.77
N GLU A 152 -2.89 -7.56 -12.73
CA GLU A 152 -4.19 -6.90 -12.48
C GLU A 152 -5.28 -7.90 -12.10
N LEU A 153 -5.34 -9.03 -12.82
CA LEU A 153 -6.25 -10.13 -12.50
C LEU A 153 -5.96 -10.70 -11.12
N PHE A 154 -4.70 -10.89 -10.77
CA PHE A 154 -4.30 -11.39 -9.45
C PHE A 154 -4.70 -10.41 -8.34
N ASN A 155 -4.43 -9.12 -8.48
CA ASN A 155 -4.85 -8.10 -7.51
C ASN A 155 -6.37 -8.04 -7.34
N THR A 156 -7.13 -8.15 -8.43
CA THR A 156 -8.59 -8.23 -8.40
C THR A 156 -9.05 -9.49 -7.66
N PHE A 157 -8.40 -10.63 -7.90
CA PHE A 157 -8.68 -11.90 -7.20
C PHE A 157 -8.44 -11.77 -5.69
N ILE A 158 -7.32 -11.19 -5.26
CA ILE A 158 -7.01 -10.96 -3.84
C ILE A 158 -8.06 -10.04 -3.19
N SER A 159 -8.46 -8.97 -3.88
CA SER A 159 -9.53 -8.09 -3.39
C SER A 159 -10.86 -8.82 -3.20
N LEU A 160 -11.22 -9.68 -4.13
CA LEU A 160 -12.44 -10.51 -4.04
C LEU A 160 -12.35 -11.56 -2.92
N ILE A 161 -11.19 -12.18 -2.72
CA ILE A 161 -10.95 -13.10 -1.59
C ILE A 161 -11.18 -12.37 -0.27
N ASN A 162 -10.53 -11.22 -0.07
CA ASN A 162 -10.64 -10.47 1.18
C ASN A 162 -12.10 -10.06 1.50
N SER A 163 -12.90 -9.85 0.47
CA SER A 163 -14.33 -9.49 0.63
C SER A 163 -15.24 -10.68 0.85
N ASN A 164 -14.91 -11.88 0.37
CA ASN A 164 -15.84 -13.00 0.26
C ASN A 164 -15.35 -14.31 0.92
N ALA A 165 -14.08 -14.43 1.33
CA ALA A 165 -13.49 -15.70 1.81
C ALA A 165 -14.17 -16.30 3.04
N LYS A 166 -14.90 -15.50 3.83
CA LYS A 166 -15.70 -15.98 4.95
C LYS A 166 -16.88 -16.86 4.52
N HIS A 167 -17.40 -16.64 3.32
CA HIS A 167 -18.61 -17.27 2.80
C HIS A 167 -18.35 -18.15 1.57
N GLU A 168 -17.31 -17.83 0.79
CA GLU A 168 -17.01 -18.50 -0.47
C GLU A 168 -15.54 -18.96 -0.55
N ARG A 169 -15.36 -20.26 -0.84
CA ARG A 169 -14.02 -20.87 -0.93
C ARG A 169 -13.71 -21.47 -2.31
N LYS A 170 -14.70 -21.50 -3.21
CA LYS A 170 -14.55 -22.14 -4.52
C LYS A 170 -13.93 -21.17 -5.54
N LEU A 171 -12.83 -21.57 -6.18
CA LEU A 171 -12.18 -20.78 -7.23
C LEU A 171 -13.14 -20.39 -8.36
N ALA A 172 -14.11 -21.26 -8.67
CA ALA A 172 -15.12 -21.02 -9.71
C ALA A 172 -15.97 -19.78 -9.43
N PHE A 173 -16.29 -19.49 -8.16
CA PHE A 173 -17.01 -18.27 -7.76
C PHE A 173 -16.22 -17.02 -8.13
N TYR A 174 -14.94 -16.98 -7.77
CA TYR A 174 -14.07 -15.85 -8.07
C TYR A 174 -13.85 -15.66 -9.57
N ALA A 175 -13.60 -16.76 -10.28
CA ALA A 175 -13.45 -16.75 -11.73
C ALA A 175 -14.71 -16.19 -12.43
N SER A 176 -15.91 -16.59 -11.98
CA SER A 176 -17.18 -16.05 -12.48
C SER A 176 -17.32 -14.56 -12.23
N LYS A 177 -16.99 -14.09 -11.03
CA LYS A 177 -17.01 -12.65 -10.67
C LYS A 177 -16.03 -11.81 -11.51
N MET A 178 -14.95 -12.43 -11.96
CA MET A 178 -13.91 -11.78 -12.76
C MET A 178 -14.13 -11.97 -14.28
N CYS A 179 -15.22 -12.63 -14.68
CA CYS A 179 -15.51 -12.95 -16.09
C CYS A 179 -14.37 -13.73 -16.78
N VAL A 180 -13.72 -14.65 -16.06
CA VAL A 180 -12.66 -15.54 -16.59
C VAL A 180 -12.97 -17.00 -16.28
N THR A 181 -12.25 -17.92 -16.94
CA THR A 181 -12.39 -19.33 -16.63
C THR A 181 -11.60 -19.70 -15.36
N PRO A 182 -12.06 -20.67 -14.53
CA PRO A 182 -11.31 -21.13 -13.37
C PRO A 182 -9.89 -21.64 -13.71
N ARG A 183 -9.73 -22.26 -14.88
CA ARG A 183 -8.44 -22.74 -15.38
C ARG A 183 -7.48 -21.58 -15.66
N TYR A 184 -7.96 -20.51 -16.30
CA TYR A 184 -7.15 -19.33 -16.58
C TYR A 184 -6.76 -18.60 -15.26
N LEU A 185 -7.73 -18.41 -14.36
CA LEU A 185 -7.45 -17.82 -13.04
C LEU A 185 -6.41 -18.65 -12.26
N SER A 186 -6.54 -19.98 -12.26
CA SER A 186 -5.55 -20.86 -11.62
C SER A 186 -4.15 -20.74 -12.25
N SER A 187 -4.07 -20.53 -13.56
CA SER A 187 -2.79 -20.32 -14.25
C SER A 187 -2.16 -18.99 -13.83
N VAL A 188 -2.96 -17.91 -13.79
CA VAL A 188 -2.49 -16.59 -13.34
C VAL A 188 -1.96 -16.65 -11.90
N ILE A 189 -2.69 -17.28 -10.98
CA ILE A 189 -2.28 -17.41 -9.57
C ILE A 189 -0.94 -18.17 -9.43
N LYS A 190 -0.64 -19.10 -10.34
CA LYS A 190 0.61 -19.87 -10.30
C LYS A 190 1.81 -19.16 -10.91
N GLN A 191 1.58 -18.12 -11.72
CA GLN A 191 2.62 -17.37 -12.44
C GLN A 191 3.08 -16.12 -11.69
N VAL A 192 2.31 -15.68 -10.72
CA VAL A 192 2.62 -14.55 -9.82
C VAL A 192 3.27 -15.06 -8.53
#